data_8e0e3880faac66bbe2b4ca8ff60cd8a6
#
_entry.id   8e0e3880faac66bbe2b4ca8ff60cd8a6
#
_cell.length_a   1.000
_cell.length_b   1.000
_cell.length_c   1.000
_cell.angle_alpha   90.00
_cell.angle_beta   90.00
_cell.angle_gamma   90.00
#
_symmetry.space_group_name_H-M   'P 1'
#
loop_
_entity.id
_entity.type
_entity.pdbx_description
1 polymer ?
#
loop_
_entity_poly.entity_id
_entity_poly.type
_entity_poly.pdbx_seq_one_letter_code
_entity_poly.pdbx_strand_id
1 'polypeptide(L)'
;MKYINRNKNYLLVTVVLIVQTVLTTLSAQIKGDSLVNVAFNKAESRDLQGGIASYNVQELLEKNYFTGSLDGLQSQLAGMKGTSIWGQNGLLLIDGVPRSQYDVQPTEIENITVLKGANAVALYGSRAAKGVILITTKRGKEGALRIDVRANTGLHIPKAYPTYLNAAEYMTLYNEACLNDGKKIQYDASTIYNTAVGANPYRYPDMSFYTDEYLKKVYNKSDVTAEIHGGNERARYYSNISFTHNNSLMKLGEQKKDKSIDFRVRTNVDMNLTKWLKASTSAAVKIQNGYDGRGDFWGQAATLRPNWFSPYLPVDMIDPNNSILQEMVNANRHLIDGKYMLGGTSTDLTNTF
;
A
#
# COMPACT_ATOMS: atom_id res chain seq x y z
N MET A 1 40.34 -37.51 21.32
CA MET A 1 40.80 -36.10 21.41
C MET A 1 40.91 -35.34 20.06
N LYS A 2 40.67 -35.95 18.90
CA LYS A 2 40.73 -35.25 17.58
C LYS A 2 39.41 -34.57 17.12
N TYR A 3 38.29 -34.89 17.70
CA TYR A 3 36.96 -34.32 17.28
C TYR A 3 36.63 -32.96 17.87
N ILE A 4 37.22 -32.60 19.00
CA ILE A 4 36.91 -31.33 19.70
C ILE A 4 37.60 -30.14 19.04
N ASN A 5 38.73 -30.35 18.37
CA ASN A 5 39.47 -29.25 17.74
C ASN A 5 38.86 -28.78 16.39
N ARG A 6 38.10 -29.65 15.73
CA ARG A 6 37.51 -29.32 14.41
C ARG A 6 36.34 -28.37 14.53
N ASN A 7 35.53 -28.51 15.58
CA ASN A 7 34.38 -27.62 15.81
C ASN A 7 34.78 -26.20 16.28
N LYS A 8 35.90 -26.08 17.00
CA LYS A 8 36.41 -24.74 17.40
C LYS A 8 36.84 -23.90 16.20
N ASN A 9 37.47 -24.53 15.19
CA ASN A 9 37.91 -23.81 13.99
C ASN A 9 36.72 -23.38 13.11
N TYR A 10 35.67 -24.20 13.00
CA TYR A 10 34.45 -23.76 12.29
C TYR A 10 33.72 -22.64 13.02
N LEU A 11 33.65 -22.69 14.35
CA LEU A 11 33.06 -21.60 15.15
C LEU A 11 33.83 -20.29 14.96
N LEU A 12 35.15 -20.36 14.95
CA LEU A 12 36.00 -19.18 14.76
C LEU A 12 35.90 -18.61 13.36
N VAL A 13 35.83 -19.41 12.33
CA VAL A 13 35.61 -19.01 10.94
C VAL A 13 34.22 -18.39 10.76
N THR A 14 33.19 -18.98 11.39
CA THR A 14 31.81 -18.43 11.35
C THR A 14 31.72 -17.07 12.03
N VAL A 15 32.36 -16.92 13.20
CA VAL A 15 32.40 -15.65 13.93
C VAL A 15 33.17 -14.58 13.16
N VAL A 16 34.29 -14.94 12.54
CA VAL A 16 35.07 -14.00 11.69
C VAL A 16 34.27 -13.59 10.44
N LEU A 17 33.53 -14.51 9.80
CA LEU A 17 32.65 -14.20 8.68
C LEU A 17 31.49 -13.27 9.09
N ILE A 18 30.87 -13.51 10.25
CA ILE A 18 29.81 -12.64 10.79
C ILE A 18 30.35 -11.27 11.13
N VAL A 19 31.54 -11.17 11.74
CA VAL A 19 32.17 -9.90 12.06
C VAL A 19 32.58 -9.14 10.78
N GLN A 20 33.06 -9.82 9.74
CA GLN A 20 33.35 -9.19 8.45
C GLN A 20 32.08 -8.70 7.76
N THR A 21 30.98 -9.45 7.77
CA THR A 21 29.71 -8.99 7.20
C THR A 21 29.13 -7.80 7.95
N VAL A 22 29.23 -7.76 9.29
CA VAL A 22 28.81 -6.63 10.10
C VAL A 22 29.71 -5.40 9.87
N LEU A 23 31.02 -5.57 9.73
CA LEU A 23 31.95 -4.47 9.43
C LEU A 23 31.76 -3.92 8.02
N THR A 24 31.43 -4.74 7.03
CA THR A 24 31.14 -4.25 5.67
C THR A 24 29.81 -3.54 5.58
N THR A 25 28.80 -3.93 6.37
CA THR A 25 27.54 -3.19 6.44
C THR A 25 27.67 -1.86 7.19
N LEU A 26 28.53 -1.78 8.22
CA LEU A 26 28.84 -0.49 8.87
C LEU A 26 29.61 0.46 7.95
N SER A 27 30.53 -0.07 7.14
CA SER A 27 31.31 0.77 6.19
C SER A 27 30.47 1.29 5.03
N ALA A 28 29.36 0.61 4.68
CA ALA A 28 28.43 1.07 3.65
C ALA A 28 27.59 2.29 4.08
N GLN A 29 27.47 2.56 5.38
CA GLN A 29 26.77 3.74 5.89
C GLN A 29 27.62 5.02 5.94
N ILE A 30 28.92 4.95 5.69
CA ILE A 30 29.85 6.10 5.74
C ILE A 30 30.27 6.53 4.31
N LYS A 31 29.54 6.14 3.29
CA LYS A 31 29.88 6.53 1.92
C LYS A 31 28.99 7.69 1.45
N GLY A 32 29.59 8.88 1.49
CA GLY A 32 29.18 10.02 0.71
C GLY A 32 28.84 11.24 1.54
N ASP A 33 29.57 12.32 1.29
CA ASP A 33 29.16 13.71 1.50
C ASP A 33 27.84 13.95 0.71
N SER A 34 26.76 13.37 1.15
CA SER A 34 25.48 13.58 0.51
C SER A 34 24.90 14.88 1.05
N LEU A 35 24.88 15.89 0.20
CA LEU A 35 24.13 17.10 0.46
C LEU A 35 22.64 16.73 0.64
N VAL A 36 22.13 16.96 1.82
CA VAL A 36 20.74 16.73 2.18
C VAL A 36 19.96 18.02 1.96
N ASN A 37 18.85 17.93 1.25
CA ASN A 37 17.93 19.06 1.12
C ASN A 37 17.24 19.32 2.47
N VAL A 38 17.50 20.50 3.03
CA VAL A 38 16.90 20.95 4.29
C VAL A 38 16.22 22.28 4.04
N ALA A 39 14.90 22.29 4.08
CA ALA A 39 14.08 23.47 3.84
C ALA A 39 14.43 24.18 2.52
N PHE A 40 15.17 25.27 2.60
CA PHE A 40 15.50 26.15 1.49
C PHE A 40 16.96 26.02 1.03
N ASN A 41 17.72 25.12 1.66
CA ASN A 41 19.15 24.98 1.39
C ASN A 41 19.57 23.50 1.40
N LYS A 42 20.81 23.25 0.94
CA LYS A 42 21.47 21.95 1.06
C LYS A 42 22.50 22.04 2.17
N ALA A 43 22.51 21.07 3.06
CA ALA A 43 23.50 20.93 4.13
C ALA A 43 24.18 19.56 4.02
N GLU A 44 25.43 19.48 4.46
CA GLU A 44 26.10 18.20 4.56
C GLU A 44 25.46 17.36 5.66
N SER A 45 25.32 16.05 5.43
CA SER A 45 24.67 15.15 6.40
C SER A 45 25.32 15.21 7.78
N ARG A 46 26.63 15.43 7.85
CA ARG A 46 27.37 15.57 9.10
C ARG A 46 27.06 16.85 9.90
N ASP A 47 26.60 17.90 9.21
CA ASP A 47 26.26 19.18 9.83
C ASP A 47 24.81 19.22 10.33
N LEU A 48 24.03 18.17 10.02
CA LEU A 48 22.65 18.06 10.47
C LEU A 48 22.59 17.61 11.92
N GLN A 49 22.25 18.54 12.79
CA GLN A 49 22.05 18.25 14.22
C GLN A 49 20.55 18.06 14.53
N GLY A 50 20.26 17.12 15.42
CA GLY A 50 18.90 16.90 15.93
C GLY A 50 18.09 15.85 15.17
N GLY A 51 16.77 15.98 15.22
CA GLY A 51 15.84 14.99 14.69
C GLY A 51 15.63 15.06 13.20
N ILE A 52 16.69 14.88 12.41
CA ILE A 52 16.65 14.90 10.93
C ILE A 52 17.02 13.50 10.42
N ALA A 53 16.24 12.99 9.46
CA ALA A 53 16.57 11.77 8.74
C ALA A 53 16.37 12.02 7.25
N SER A 54 17.29 11.55 6.43
CA SER A 54 17.21 11.70 4.97
C SER A 54 17.53 10.39 4.27
N TYR A 55 16.88 10.17 3.14
CA TYR A 55 17.05 8.97 2.33
C TYR A 55 17.01 9.31 0.83
N ASN A 56 18.01 8.82 0.10
CA ASN A 56 18.06 8.92 -1.36
C ASN A 56 17.26 7.76 -1.98
N VAL A 57 16.13 8.08 -2.57
CA VAL A 57 15.22 7.08 -3.15
C VAL A 57 15.84 6.40 -4.39
N GLN A 58 16.74 7.07 -5.08
CA GLN A 58 17.41 6.52 -6.25
C GLN A 58 18.18 5.23 -5.92
N GLU A 59 18.77 5.14 -4.73
CA GLU A 59 19.48 3.92 -4.30
C GLU A 59 18.58 2.67 -4.23
N LEU A 60 17.29 2.84 -3.88
CA LEU A 60 16.33 1.74 -3.90
C LEU A 60 15.96 1.34 -5.33
N LEU A 61 15.74 2.33 -6.17
CA LEU A 61 15.36 2.08 -7.55
C LEU A 61 16.48 1.38 -8.33
N GLU A 62 17.73 1.71 -8.05
CA GLU A 62 18.90 1.04 -8.63
C GLU A 62 19.04 -0.42 -8.16
N LYS A 63 18.59 -0.73 -6.95
CA LYS A 63 18.53 -2.10 -6.42
C LYS A 63 17.32 -2.89 -6.92
N ASN A 64 16.62 -2.39 -7.94
CA ASN A 64 15.39 -2.98 -8.48
C ASN A 64 14.26 -3.14 -7.43
N TYR A 65 14.30 -2.35 -6.36
CA TYR A 65 13.19 -2.34 -5.41
C TYR A 65 12.00 -1.61 -6.02
N PHE A 66 10.90 -2.32 -6.13
CA PHE A 66 9.65 -1.76 -6.64
C PHE A 66 8.75 -1.33 -5.49
N THR A 67 8.33 -0.09 -5.50
CA THR A 67 7.27 0.42 -4.64
C THR A 67 6.40 1.40 -5.42
N GLY A 68 5.09 1.16 -5.38
CA GLY A 68 4.10 2.03 -6.05
C GLY A 68 3.63 3.19 -5.18
N SER A 69 4.09 3.29 -3.94
CA SER A 69 3.66 4.33 -2.99
C SER A 69 4.76 4.71 -2.01
N LEU A 70 4.58 5.83 -1.31
CA LEU A 70 5.48 6.25 -0.24
C LEU A 70 5.49 5.29 0.95
N ASP A 71 4.41 4.51 1.14
CA ASP A 71 4.34 3.51 2.21
C ASP A 71 5.43 2.44 2.09
N GLY A 72 5.85 2.12 0.87
CA GLY A 72 6.98 1.23 0.63
C GLY A 72 8.33 1.76 1.11
N LEU A 73 8.45 3.06 1.37
CA LEU A 73 9.68 3.72 1.80
C LEU A 73 9.77 3.90 3.32
N GLN A 74 8.70 3.57 4.06
CA GLN A 74 8.63 3.84 5.51
C GLN A 74 9.73 3.17 6.33
N SER A 75 10.22 2.01 5.92
CA SER A 75 11.28 1.28 6.62
C SER A 75 12.66 1.92 6.46
N GLN A 76 12.84 2.85 5.53
CA GLN A 76 14.10 3.49 5.23
C GLN A 76 14.35 4.75 6.08
N LEU A 77 13.32 5.29 6.70
CA LEU A 77 13.36 6.54 7.45
C LEU A 77 12.89 6.34 8.88
N ALA A 78 13.78 6.55 9.83
CA ALA A 78 13.47 6.38 11.25
C ALA A 78 12.33 7.28 11.71
N GLY A 79 11.28 6.66 12.29
CA GLY A 79 10.09 7.35 12.82
C GLY A 79 9.05 7.70 11.79
N MET A 80 9.20 7.30 10.52
CA MET A 80 8.22 7.49 9.46
C MET A 80 7.39 6.20 9.27
N LYS A 81 6.08 6.36 9.18
CA LYS A 81 5.13 5.32 8.76
C LYS A 81 4.12 5.93 7.81
N GLY A 82 4.21 5.61 6.51
CA GLY A 82 3.46 6.33 5.47
C GLY A 82 3.80 7.82 5.50
N THR A 83 2.82 8.66 5.72
CA THR A 83 2.98 10.11 5.94
C THR A 83 2.95 10.53 7.42
N SER A 84 2.97 9.56 8.32
CA SER A 84 2.98 9.83 9.77
C SER A 84 4.42 9.83 10.29
N ILE A 85 4.68 10.76 11.20
CA ILE A 85 5.94 10.86 11.95
C ILE A 85 5.61 10.57 13.41
N TRP A 86 6.17 9.52 14.00
CA TRP A 86 5.84 9.06 15.35
C TRP A 86 4.34 8.87 15.61
N GLY A 87 3.62 8.36 14.58
CA GLY A 87 2.17 8.12 14.64
C GLY A 87 1.30 9.37 14.49
N GLN A 88 1.88 10.55 14.23
CA GLN A 88 1.15 11.79 13.99
C GLN A 88 1.31 12.23 12.54
N ASN A 89 0.24 12.75 11.93
CA ASN A 89 0.28 13.26 10.57
C ASN A 89 1.14 14.52 10.50
N GLY A 90 2.33 14.40 9.90
CA GLY A 90 3.25 15.50 9.65
C GLY A 90 2.83 16.37 8.46
N LEU A 91 3.47 17.53 8.33
CA LEU A 91 3.32 18.38 7.16
C LEU A 91 4.09 17.78 5.99
N LEU A 92 3.39 17.38 4.93
CA LEU A 92 4.01 16.87 3.71
C LEU A 92 4.25 18.00 2.72
N LEU A 93 5.49 18.16 2.27
CA LEU A 93 5.90 19.13 1.28
C LEU A 93 6.55 18.42 0.08
N ILE A 94 6.10 18.74 -1.12
CA ILE A 94 6.74 18.33 -2.37
C ILE A 94 7.35 19.57 -3.00
N ASP A 95 8.67 19.61 -3.12
CA ASP A 95 9.46 20.75 -3.58
C ASP A 95 9.09 22.06 -2.82
N GLY A 96 8.86 21.94 -1.51
CA GLY A 96 8.50 23.06 -0.63
C GLY A 96 7.01 23.45 -0.62
N VAL A 97 6.16 22.82 -1.43
CA VAL A 97 4.73 23.12 -1.51
C VAL A 97 3.92 22.03 -0.78
N PRO A 98 2.99 22.39 0.13
CA PRO A 98 2.09 21.42 0.76
C PRO A 98 1.24 20.70 -0.30
N ARG A 99 1.34 19.38 -0.35
CA ARG A 99 0.65 18.53 -1.31
C ARG A 99 0.28 17.18 -0.69
N SER A 100 -0.50 16.38 -1.44
CA SER A 100 -0.83 15.01 -1.07
C SER A 100 0.30 14.04 -1.44
N GLN A 101 0.44 12.96 -0.67
CA GLN A 101 1.34 11.84 -0.99
C GLN A 101 1.02 11.19 -2.36
N TYR A 102 -0.21 11.33 -2.83
CA TYR A 102 -0.66 10.78 -4.12
C TYR A 102 -0.25 11.62 -5.33
N ASP A 103 0.36 12.79 -5.08
CA ASP A 103 0.80 13.72 -6.13
C ASP A 103 2.21 13.42 -6.65
N VAL A 104 2.88 12.42 -6.06
CA VAL A 104 4.24 12.02 -6.43
C VAL A 104 4.37 10.50 -6.44
N GLN A 105 5.21 9.98 -7.33
CA GLN A 105 5.62 8.58 -7.35
C GLN A 105 7.07 8.42 -6.90
N PRO A 106 7.46 7.27 -6.32
CA PRO A 106 8.84 7.00 -5.93
C PRO A 106 9.87 7.22 -7.05
N THR A 107 9.50 6.92 -8.30
CA THR A 107 10.38 7.13 -9.47
C THR A 107 10.69 8.60 -9.74
N GLU A 108 9.83 9.53 -9.31
CA GLU A 108 10.01 10.97 -9.47
C GLU A 108 10.87 11.58 -8.35
N ILE A 109 11.09 10.83 -7.26
CA ILE A 109 11.73 11.34 -6.03
C ILE A 109 13.25 11.18 -6.12
N GLU A 110 13.97 12.24 -5.82
CA GLU A 110 15.40 12.21 -5.59
C GLU A 110 15.71 11.87 -4.13
N ASN A 111 15.07 12.60 -3.20
CA ASN A 111 15.36 12.50 -1.78
C ASN A 111 14.11 12.75 -0.93
N ILE A 112 14.03 12.08 0.21
CA ILE A 112 13.04 12.33 1.26
C ILE A 112 13.79 12.73 2.52
N THR A 113 13.46 13.89 3.08
CA THR A 113 13.98 14.35 4.36
C THR A 113 12.85 14.48 5.37
N VAL A 114 13.02 13.87 6.53
CA VAL A 114 12.09 13.98 7.66
C VAL A 114 12.69 14.88 8.73
N LEU A 115 12.00 15.96 9.03
CA LEU A 115 12.34 16.89 10.11
C LEU A 115 11.43 16.66 11.30
N LYS A 116 12.01 16.53 12.48
CA LYS A 116 11.27 16.19 13.70
C LYS A 116 11.51 17.25 14.77
N GLY A 117 10.51 17.41 15.66
CA GLY A 117 10.61 18.26 16.84
C GLY A 117 10.98 19.72 16.52
N ALA A 118 11.89 20.30 17.27
CA ALA A 118 12.24 21.71 17.18
C ALA A 118 12.73 22.13 15.82
N ASN A 119 13.47 21.27 15.09
CA ASN A 119 13.98 21.56 13.76
C ASN A 119 12.86 21.79 12.74
N ALA A 120 11.80 21.02 12.82
CA ALA A 120 10.63 21.19 11.96
C ALA A 120 9.92 22.52 12.23
N VAL A 121 9.70 22.83 13.51
CA VAL A 121 9.01 24.07 13.93
C VAL A 121 9.84 25.31 13.63
N ALA A 122 11.16 25.27 13.83
CA ALA A 122 12.05 26.38 13.54
C ALA A 122 12.04 26.79 12.06
N LEU A 123 11.89 25.82 11.15
CA LEU A 123 11.94 26.06 9.71
C LEU A 123 10.55 26.34 9.09
N TYR A 124 9.51 25.71 9.61
CA TYR A 124 8.18 25.73 9.01
C TYR A 124 7.05 26.22 9.94
N GLY A 125 7.43 26.71 11.13
CA GLY A 125 6.50 27.27 12.10
C GLY A 125 5.55 26.24 12.75
N SER A 126 4.46 26.71 13.32
CA SER A 126 3.50 25.91 14.10
C SER A 126 2.85 24.77 13.28
N ARG A 127 2.70 24.93 11.98
CA ARG A 127 2.17 23.87 11.11
C ARG A 127 3.03 22.60 11.11
N ALA A 128 4.29 22.74 11.45
CA ALA A 128 5.27 21.67 11.51
C ALA A 128 5.41 21.05 12.91
N ALA A 129 4.53 21.37 13.87
CA ALA A 129 4.63 20.85 15.25
C ALA A 129 4.63 19.31 15.31
N LYS A 130 4.01 18.64 14.35
CA LYS A 130 3.98 17.18 14.23
C LYS A 130 5.11 16.62 13.32
N GLY A 131 6.07 17.47 12.92
CA GLY A 131 7.13 17.16 12.00
C GLY A 131 6.80 17.50 10.54
N VAL A 132 7.83 17.41 9.69
CA VAL A 132 7.75 17.68 8.24
C VAL A 132 8.35 16.53 7.48
N ILE A 133 7.68 16.11 6.41
CA ILE A 133 8.21 15.23 5.38
C ILE A 133 8.45 16.09 4.15
N LEU A 134 9.72 16.33 3.84
CA LEU A 134 10.12 17.07 2.66
C LEU A 134 10.52 16.09 1.56
N ILE A 135 9.75 16.09 0.48
CA ILE A 135 10.05 15.32 -0.73
C ILE A 135 10.66 16.25 -1.75
N THR A 136 11.86 15.91 -2.20
CA THR A 136 12.52 16.61 -3.30
C THR A 136 12.42 15.77 -4.56
N THR A 137 11.88 16.35 -5.62
CA THR A 137 11.77 15.67 -6.91
C THR A 137 13.05 15.81 -7.73
N LYS A 138 13.27 14.84 -8.62
CA LYS A 138 14.43 14.84 -9.52
C LYS A 138 14.45 16.07 -10.43
N ARG A 139 15.63 16.60 -10.68
CA ARG A 139 15.84 17.74 -11.56
C ARG A 139 16.84 17.44 -12.65
N GLY A 140 16.81 18.24 -13.72
CA GLY A 140 17.75 18.13 -14.81
C GLY A 140 19.20 18.40 -14.36
N LYS A 141 20.14 17.68 -14.98
CA LYS A 141 21.58 17.88 -14.83
C LYS A 141 22.16 18.32 -16.16
N GLU A 142 23.28 19.03 -16.11
CA GLU A 142 24.01 19.39 -17.31
C GLU A 142 24.55 18.13 -17.98
N GLY A 143 24.40 18.05 -19.28
CA GLY A 143 24.83 16.91 -20.08
C GLY A 143 23.95 16.67 -21.29
N ALA A 144 24.38 15.71 -22.10
CA ALA A 144 23.61 15.26 -23.24
C ALA A 144 22.24 14.69 -22.80
N LEU A 145 21.28 14.70 -23.72
CA LEU A 145 20.00 14.05 -23.54
C LEU A 145 20.20 12.59 -23.13
N ARG A 146 19.56 12.20 -22.04
CA ARG A 146 19.45 10.81 -21.59
C ARG A 146 17.99 10.42 -21.48
N ILE A 147 17.72 9.21 -21.86
CA ILE A 147 16.39 8.59 -21.77
C ILE A 147 16.56 7.25 -21.07
N ASP A 148 15.99 7.13 -19.89
CA ASP A 148 16.02 5.91 -19.10
C ASP A 148 14.60 5.35 -19.05
N VAL A 149 14.41 4.10 -19.47
CA VAL A 149 13.11 3.44 -19.46
C VAL A 149 13.16 2.26 -18.49
N ARG A 150 12.20 2.23 -17.60
CA ARG A 150 11.97 1.13 -16.66
C ARG A 150 10.58 0.56 -16.90
N ALA A 151 10.50 -0.77 -17.00
CA ALA A 151 9.24 -1.48 -17.06
C ALA A 151 9.26 -2.60 -16.03
N ASN A 152 8.23 -2.68 -15.21
CA ASN A 152 8.06 -3.71 -14.20
C ASN A 152 6.70 -4.37 -14.37
N THR A 153 6.66 -5.68 -14.16
CA THR A 153 5.43 -6.42 -13.99
C THR A 153 5.60 -7.38 -12.83
N GLY A 154 4.65 -7.39 -11.93
CA GLY A 154 4.71 -8.18 -10.72
C GLY A 154 3.45 -9.01 -10.53
N LEU A 155 3.65 -10.27 -10.15
CA LEU A 155 2.59 -11.13 -9.65
C LEU A 155 2.56 -10.98 -8.13
N HIS A 156 1.45 -10.48 -7.61
CA HIS A 156 1.24 -10.29 -6.19
C HIS A 156 0.45 -11.45 -5.64
N ILE A 157 1.03 -12.14 -4.67
CA ILE A 157 0.43 -13.28 -3.98
C ILE A 157 0.19 -12.87 -2.54
N PRO A 158 -1.03 -12.94 -2.03
CA PRO A 158 -1.29 -12.69 -0.62
C PRO A 158 -0.45 -13.62 0.25
N LYS A 159 0.31 -13.06 1.18
CA LYS A 159 1.20 -13.84 2.04
C LYS A 159 0.45 -14.67 3.06
N ALA A 160 -0.59 -14.10 3.64
CA ALA A 160 -1.46 -14.74 4.62
C ALA A 160 -2.79 -13.97 4.68
N TYR A 161 -3.83 -14.69 5.04
CA TYR A 161 -5.12 -14.14 5.39
C TYR A 161 -5.40 -14.38 6.87
N PRO A 162 -6.22 -13.53 7.51
CA PRO A 162 -6.67 -13.80 8.87
C PRO A 162 -7.48 -15.10 8.89
N THR A 163 -7.30 -15.86 9.97
CA THR A 163 -8.10 -17.05 10.24
C THR A 163 -9.16 -16.68 11.28
N TYR A 164 -10.41 -16.86 10.94
CA TYR A 164 -11.55 -16.62 11.80
C TYR A 164 -12.16 -17.93 12.27
N LEU A 165 -12.95 -17.85 13.33
CA LEU A 165 -13.80 -18.94 13.78
C LEU A 165 -14.79 -19.31 12.68
N ASN A 166 -15.13 -20.59 12.56
CA ASN A 166 -16.27 -21.01 11.78
C ASN A 166 -17.58 -20.54 12.42
N ALA A 167 -18.69 -20.63 11.69
CA ALA A 167 -19.98 -20.10 12.15
C ALA A 167 -20.50 -20.81 13.40
N ALA A 168 -20.29 -22.12 13.54
CA ALA A 168 -20.73 -22.87 14.72
C ALA A 168 -19.90 -22.50 15.97
N GLU A 169 -18.58 -22.38 15.83
CA GLU A 169 -17.69 -21.91 16.89
C GLU A 169 -18.03 -20.47 17.31
N TYR A 170 -18.23 -19.59 16.32
CA TYR A 170 -18.62 -18.21 16.58
C TYR A 170 -19.92 -18.13 17.37
N MET A 171 -20.99 -18.85 16.95
CA MET A 171 -22.28 -18.85 17.64
C MET A 171 -22.18 -19.40 19.04
N THR A 172 -21.37 -20.44 19.25
CA THR A 172 -21.12 -21.03 20.58
C THR A 172 -20.47 -20.03 21.52
N LEU A 173 -19.38 -19.42 21.10
CA LEU A 173 -18.67 -18.41 21.92
C LEU A 173 -19.50 -17.14 22.11
N TYR A 174 -20.30 -16.76 21.14
CA TYR A 174 -21.20 -15.63 21.28
C TYR A 174 -22.28 -15.88 22.36
N ASN A 175 -22.84 -17.08 22.37
CA ASN A 175 -23.78 -17.49 23.43
C ASN A 175 -23.13 -17.51 24.81
N GLU A 176 -21.90 -18.00 24.90
CA GLU A 176 -21.13 -17.97 26.15
C GLU A 176 -20.92 -16.52 26.64
N ALA A 177 -20.53 -15.61 25.75
CA ALA A 177 -20.40 -14.20 26.08
C ALA A 177 -21.74 -13.59 26.54
N CYS A 178 -22.86 -13.95 25.90
CA CYS A 178 -24.19 -13.52 26.35
C CYS A 178 -24.53 -13.99 27.76
N LEU A 179 -24.21 -15.26 28.08
CA LEU A 179 -24.45 -15.80 29.43
C LEU A 179 -23.58 -15.09 30.47
N ASN A 180 -22.29 -14.83 30.16
CA ASN A 180 -21.38 -14.10 31.03
C ASN A 180 -21.85 -12.66 31.30
N ASP A 181 -22.49 -12.03 30.30
CA ASP A 181 -23.10 -10.71 30.43
C ASP A 181 -24.50 -10.72 31.08
N GLY A 182 -25.02 -11.89 31.48
CA GLY A 182 -26.39 -12.04 32.02
C GLY A 182 -27.49 -11.83 30.96
N LYS A 183 -27.15 -11.96 29.68
CA LYS A 183 -28.10 -11.85 28.56
C LYS A 183 -28.63 -13.22 28.13
N LYS A 184 -29.74 -13.21 27.42
CA LYS A 184 -30.26 -14.44 26.81
C LYS A 184 -29.36 -14.90 25.66
N ILE A 185 -29.23 -16.22 25.50
CA ILE A 185 -28.58 -16.83 24.34
C ILE A 185 -29.28 -16.37 23.05
N GLN A 186 -28.47 -16.13 22.00
CA GLN A 186 -28.98 -15.66 20.70
C GLN A 186 -29.20 -16.80 19.71
N TYR A 187 -28.44 -17.86 19.82
CA TYR A 187 -28.47 -18.98 18.88
C TYR A 187 -28.91 -20.26 19.60
N ASP A 188 -29.91 -20.93 19.08
CA ASP A 188 -30.37 -22.20 19.62
C ASP A 188 -29.41 -23.35 19.24
N ALA A 189 -29.43 -24.43 20.01
CA ALA A 189 -28.55 -25.57 19.82
C ALA A 189 -28.78 -26.28 18.47
N SER A 190 -29.99 -26.25 17.93
CA SER A 190 -30.32 -26.88 16.65
C SER A 190 -29.70 -26.10 15.49
N THR A 191 -29.72 -24.78 15.56
CA THR A 191 -29.04 -23.90 14.57
C THR A 191 -27.53 -24.13 14.58
N ILE A 192 -26.91 -24.15 15.77
CA ILE A 192 -25.46 -24.41 15.89
C ILE A 192 -25.11 -25.78 15.32
N TYR A 193 -25.88 -26.82 15.68
CA TYR A 193 -25.67 -28.19 15.17
C TYR A 193 -25.80 -28.26 13.65
N ASN A 194 -26.88 -27.72 13.08
CA ASN A 194 -27.14 -27.74 11.64
C ASN A 194 -26.05 -26.98 10.86
N THR A 195 -25.51 -25.91 11.42
CA THR A 195 -24.36 -25.18 10.84
C THR A 195 -23.10 -26.03 10.91
N ALA A 196 -22.83 -26.66 12.06
CA ALA A 196 -21.64 -27.48 12.25
C ALA A 196 -21.55 -28.67 11.29
N VAL A 197 -22.72 -29.30 10.98
CA VAL A 197 -22.81 -30.44 10.07
C VAL A 197 -23.01 -30.04 8.61
N GLY A 198 -23.15 -28.73 8.31
CA GLY A 198 -23.41 -28.25 6.97
C GLY A 198 -24.73 -28.73 6.37
N ALA A 199 -25.78 -28.86 7.17
CA ALA A 199 -27.06 -29.46 6.77
C ALA A 199 -27.68 -28.75 5.56
N ASN A 200 -27.64 -27.44 5.52
CA ASN A 200 -28.04 -26.62 4.38
C ASN A 200 -27.25 -25.32 4.39
N PRO A 201 -26.27 -25.16 3.51
CA PRO A 201 -25.36 -23.99 3.53
C PRO A 201 -26.07 -22.67 3.22
N TYR A 202 -27.25 -22.68 2.64
CA TYR A 202 -28.02 -21.47 2.38
C TYR A 202 -28.86 -21.03 3.59
N ARG A 203 -29.28 -21.97 4.41
CA ARG A 203 -30.05 -21.71 5.62
C ARG A 203 -29.17 -21.58 6.86
N TYR A 204 -28.09 -22.33 6.90
CA TYR A 204 -27.11 -22.38 7.99
C TYR A 204 -25.71 -22.05 7.43
N PRO A 205 -25.46 -20.79 7.05
CA PRO A 205 -24.24 -20.42 6.40
C PRO A 205 -23.03 -20.53 7.34
N ASP A 206 -21.91 -20.96 6.76
CA ASP A 206 -20.59 -20.91 7.36
C ASP A 206 -19.63 -20.33 6.35
N MET A 207 -19.49 -19.02 6.39
CA MET A 207 -18.75 -18.29 5.39
C MET A 207 -17.37 -17.86 5.88
N SER A 208 -16.36 -18.15 5.11
CA SER A 208 -15.07 -17.48 5.18
C SER A 208 -14.86 -16.64 3.93
N PHE A 209 -14.74 -15.33 4.12
CA PHE A 209 -14.51 -14.41 3.01
C PHE A 209 -13.14 -14.61 2.35
N TYR A 210 -12.14 -15.00 3.13
CA TYR A 210 -10.76 -15.16 2.67
C TYR A 210 -10.51 -16.53 2.03
N THR A 211 -11.35 -16.90 1.07
CA THR A 211 -11.25 -18.16 0.35
C THR A 211 -11.01 -17.95 -1.13
N ASP A 212 -10.63 -19.03 -1.82
CA ASP A 212 -10.46 -19.05 -3.28
C ASP A 212 -11.77 -18.80 -4.04
N GLU A 213 -12.91 -18.87 -3.36
CA GLU A 213 -14.20 -18.58 -3.95
C GLU A 213 -14.36 -17.09 -4.24
N TYR A 214 -13.89 -16.23 -3.34
CA TYR A 214 -14.07 -14.78 -3.41
C TYR A 214 -12.82 -14.04 -3.88
N LEU A 215 -11.65 -14.60 -3.61
CA LEU A 215 -10.38 -13.95 -3.87
C LEU A 215 -9.55 -14.71 -4.90
N LYS A 216 -8.84 -13.97 -5.73
CA LYS A 216 -7.83 -14.53 -6.62
C LYS A 216 -6.60 -14.92 -5.82
N LYS A 217 -5.96 -16.03 -6.17
CA LYS A 217 -4.69 -16.43 -5.59
C LYS A 217 -3.55 -15.49 -5.99
N VAL A 218 -3.69 -14.86 -7.14
CA VAL A 218 -2.67 -13.99 -7.73
C VAL A 218 -3.34 -12.85 -8.47
N TYR A 219 -2.79 -11.65 -8.35
CA TYR A 219 -3.16 -10.51 -9.18
C TYR A 219 -1.92 -9.80 -9.72
N ASN A 220 -2.08 -9.08 -10.81
CA ASN A 220 -0.97 -8.42 -11.49
C ASN A 220 -0.96 -6.92 -11.19
N LYS A 221 0.25 -6.38 -11.01
CA LYS A 221 0.54 -4.95 -11.09
C LYS A 221 1.65 -4.74 -12.08
N SER A 222 1.52 -3.73 -12.94
CA SER A 222 2.52 -3.39 -13.94
C SER A 222 2.70 -1.89 -14.00
N ASP A 223 3.93 -1.46 -14.21
CA ASP A 223 4.25 -0.06 -14.46
C ASP A 223 5.33 0.10 -15.52
N VAL A 224 5.25 1.19 -16.23
CA VAL A 224 6.27 1.65 -17.15
C VAL A 224 6.57 3.10 -16.85
N THR A 225 7.85 3.43 -16.72
CA THR A 225 8.32 4.80 -16.48
C THR A 225 9.41 5.13 -17.47
N ALA A 226 9.29 6.29 -18.10
CA ALA A 226 10.34 6.87 -18.94
C ALA A 226 10.83 8.19 -18.30
N GLU A 227 12.12 8.26 -18.01
CA GLU A 227 12.78 9.45 -17.48
C GLU A 227 13.60 10.08 -18.60
N ILE A 228 13.41 11.36 -18.84
CA ILE A 228 14.08 12.12 -19.89
C ILE A 228 14.76 13.31 -19.22
N HIS A 229 16.06 13.40 -19.29
CA HIS A 229 16.77 14.49 -18.66
C HIS A 229 18.00 14.93 -19.46
N GLY A 230 18.41 16.18 -19.26
CA GLY A 230 19.57 16.78 -19.90
C GLY A 230 19.59 18.28 -19.73
N GLY A 231 20.47 18.92 -20.45
CA GLY A 231 20.55 20.36 -20.45
C GLY A 231 21.96 20.89 -20.55
N ASN A 232 22.08 22.20 -20.44
CA ASN A 232 23.31 22.94 -20.45
C ASN A 232 23.34 23.95 -19.30
N GLU A 233 24.39 24.80 -19.25
CA GLU A 233 24.51 25.86 -18.22
C GLU A 233 23.32 26.83 -18.18
N ARG A 234 22.61 27.03 -19.30
CA ARG A 234 21.49 27.96 -19.38
C ARG A 234 20.14 27.33 -18.99
N ALA A 235 19.93 26.07 -19.38
CA ALA A 235 18.66 25.38 -19.10
C ALA A 235 18.90 23.88 -18.87
N ARG A 236 18.29 23.35 -17.83
CA ARG A 236 18.28 21.93 -17.48
C ARG A 236 16.86 21.48 -17.33
N TYR A 237 16.58 20.30 -17.82
CA TYR A 237 15.23 19.74 -17.76
C TYR A 237 15.26 18.28 -17.30
N TYR A 238 14.20 17.92 -16.62
CA TYR A 238 13.85 16.56 -16.22
C TYR A 238 12.38 16.34 -16.51
N SER A 239 12.04 15.24 -17.17
CA SER A 239 10.67 14.81 -17.38
C SER A 239 10.53 13.34 -16.98
N ASN A 240 9.47 13.00 -16.27
CA ASN A 240 9.08 11.64 -15.92
C ASN A 240 7.70 11.40 -16.50
N ILE A 241 7.58 10.36 -17.29
CA ILE A 241 6.31 9.90 -17.86
C ILE A 241 6.08 8.50 -17.32
N SER A 242 4.98 8.27 -16.62
CA SER A 242 4.69 6.98 -16.05
C SER A 242 3.29 6.51 -16.35
N PHE A 243 3.17 5.21 -16.54
CA PHE A 243 1.93 4.47 -16.71
C PHE A 243 1.90 3.32 -15.72
N THR A 244 0.84 3.24 -14.91
CA THR A 244 0.67 2.17 -13.92
C THR A 244 -0.68 1.50 -14.12
N HIS A 245 -0.68 0.18 -14.08
CA HIS A 245 -1.86 -0.65 -14.16
C HIS A 245 -1.91 -1.61 -12.98
N ASN A 246 -2.97 -1.53 -12.17
CA ASN A 246 -3.23 -2.41 -11.04
C ASN A 246 -4.54 -3.17 -11.28
N ASN A 247 -4.52 -4.49 -11.10
CA ASN A 247 -5.71 -5.33 -11.18
C ASN A 247 -6.31 -5.58 -9.80
N SER A 248 -7.57 -6.01 -9.79
CA SER A 248 -8.30 -6.40 -8.59
C SER A 248 -7.87 -7.77 -8.06
N LEU A 249 -7.80 -7.89 -6.73
CA LEU A 249 -7.71 -9.16 -6.04
C LEU A 249 -9.05 -9.91 -6.01
N MET A 250 -10.17 -9.19 -6.19
CA MET A 250 -11.51 -9.74 -6.15
C MET A 250 -11.80 -10.65 -7.34
N LYS A 251 -12.49 -11.76 -7.10
CA LYS A 251 -12.81 -12.76 -8.13
C LYS A 251 -14.23 -12.59 -8.67
N LEU A 252 -15.13 -12.06 -7.88
CA LEU A 252 -16.56 -12.02 -8.16
C LEU A 252 -17.13 -10.61 -8.05
N GLY A 253 -18.33 -10.44 -8.59
CA GLY A 253 -19.09 -9.22 -8.54
C GLY A 253 -18.51 -8.09 -9.40
N GLU A 254 -18.97 -6.89 -9.17
CA GLU A 254 -18.46 -5.69 -9.85
C GLU A 254 -17.00 -5.41 -9.49
N GLN A 255 -16.57 -5.78 -8.29
CA GLN A 255 -15.19 -5.58 -7.84
C GLN A 255 -14.14 -6.43 -8.57
N LYS A 256 -14.54 -7.49 -9.27
CA LYS A 256 -13.61 -8.18 -10.18
C LYS A 256 -13.10 -7.27 -11.29
N LYS A 257 -13.87 -6.21 -11.61
CA LYS A 257 -13.55 -5.19 -12.60
C LYS A 257 -12.69 -4.08 -12.05
N ASP A 258 -12.48 -4.03 -10.71
CA ASP A 258 -11.66 -3.02 -10.07
C ASP A 258 -10.28 -3.02 -10.71
N LYS A 259 -9.91 -1.89 -11.21
CA LYS A 259 -8.61 -1.63 -11.79
C LYS A 259 -8.28 -0.16 -11.63
N SER A 260 -7.02 0.12 -11.51
CA SER A 260 -6.53 1.49 -11.57
C SER A 260 -5.54 1.60 -12.71
N ILE A 261 -5.79 2.56 -13.58
CA ILE A 261 -4.88 2.96 -14.64
C ILE A 261 -4.50 4.39 -14.36
N ASP A 262 -3.24 4.60 -14.03
CA ASP A 262 -2.69 5.92 -13.76
C ASP A 262 -1.71 6.29 -14.86
N PHE A 263 -1.94 7.44 -15.48
CA PHE A 263 -1.00 8.09 -16.36
C PHE A 263 -0.51 9.37 -15.69
N ARG A 264 0.79 9.56 -15.62
CA ARG A 264 1.41 10.74 -14.98
C ARG A 264 2.51 11.31 -15.84
N VAL A 265 2.59 12.62 -15.81
CA VAL A 265 3.71 13.37 -16.39
C VAL A 265 4.16 14.40 -15.38
N ARG A 266 5.44 14.41 -15.07
CA ARG A 266 6.09 15.48 -14.31
C ARG A 266 7.22 16.07 -15.14
N THR A 267 7.31 17.38 -15.18
CA THR A 267 8.40 18.08 -15.83
C THR A 267 8.94 19.19 -14.92
N ASN A 268 10.24 19.18 -14.72
CA ASN A 268 10.98 20.18 -13.97
C ASN A 268 11.99 20.86 -14.91
N VAL A 269 11.97 22.17 -14.95
CA VAL A 269 12.88 22.96 -15.78
C VAL A 269 13.53 24.04 -14.91
N ASP A 270 14.86 24.07 -14.92
CA ASP A 270 15.66 25.08 -14.26
C ASP A 270 16.40 25.92 -15.32
N MET A 271 16.28 27.23 -15.24
CA MET A 271 16.84 28.17 -16.22
C MET A 271 17.66 29.23 -15.53
N ASN A 272 18.87 29.49 -16.05
CA ASN A 272 19.69 30.64 -15.70
C ASN A 272 19.40 31.75 -16.73
N LEU A 273 18.45 32.63 -16.43
CA LEU A 273 18.02 33.70 -17.35
C LEU A 273 19.11 34.76 -17.49
N THR A 274 19.77 35.08 -16.38
CA THR A 274 20.93 35.97 -16.32
C THR A 274 21.92 35.44 -15.28
N LYS A 275 23.06 36.11 -15.10
CA LYS A 275 24.04 35.73 -14.05
C LYS A 275 23.44 35.84 -12.62
N TRP A 276 22.47 36.72 -12.44
CA TRP A 276 21.83 36.98 -11.13
C TRP A 276 20.38 36.46 -11.04
N LEU A 277 19.74 36.09 -12.16
CA LEU A 277 18.35 35.68 -12.19
C LEU A 277 18.21 34.21 -12.62
N LYS A 278 17.70 33.39 -11.75
CA LYS A 278 17.34 31.98 -12.02
C LYS A 278 15.82 31.79 -11.95
N ALA A 279 15.31 31.00 -12.87
CA ALA A 279 13.91 30.60 -12.88
C ALA A 279 13.81 29.08 -12.76
N SER A 280 12.84 28.60 -12.00
CA SER A 280 12.55 27.18 -11.84
C SER A 280 11.06 26.95 -12.00
N THR A 281 10.70 25.97 -12.82
CA THR A 281 9.31 25.61 -13.07
C THR A 281 9.15 24.12 -12.83
N SER A 282 8.08 23.75 -12.14
CA SER A 282 7.66 22.36 -11.94
C SER A 282 6.20 22.21 -12.33
N ALA A 283 5.92 21.30 -13.25
CA ALA A 283 4.58 20.95 -13.68
C ALA A 283 4.34 19.46 -13.48
N ALA A 284 3.17 19.09 -12.97
CA ALA A 284 2.77 17.70 -12.83
C ALA A 284 1.31 17.54 -13.21
N VAL A 285 1.03 16.50 -13.99
CA VAL A 285 -0.32 16.10 -14.38
C VAL A 285 -0.49 14.63 -14.00
N LYS A 286 -1.63 14.31 -13.40
CA LYS A 286 -2.06 12.94 -13.13
C LYS A 286 -3.44 12.75 -13.74
N ILE A 287 -3.57 11.72 -14.56
CA ILE A 287 -4.86 11.24 -15.07
C ILE A 287 -5.05 9.85 -14.50
N GLN A 288 -6.07 9.68 -13.69
CA GLN A 288 -6.42 8.41 -13.09
C GLN A 288 -7.78 7.96 -13.62
N ASN A 289 -7.80 6.76 -14.18
CA ASN A 289 -9.02 6.06 -14.52
C ASN A 289 -9.10 4.83 -13.62
N GLY A 290 -9.92 4.90 -12.59
CA GLY A 290 -10.15 3.83 -11.63
C GLY A 290 -11.59 3.35 -11.70
N TYR A 291 -11.76 2.07 -11.51
CA TYR A 291 -13.02 1.46 -11.21
C TYR A 291 -12.87 0.84 -9.82
N ASP A 292 -13.50 1.45 -8.85
CA ASP A 292 -13.44 1.02 -7.45
C ASP A 292 -14.84 0.61 -6.99
N GLY A 293 -14.92 -0.44 -6.20
CA GLY A 293 -16.16 -0.85 -5.55
C GLY A 293 -16.72 0.24 -4.63
N ARG A 294 -18.01 0.21 -4.43
CA ARG A 294 -18.71 1.16 -3.56
C ARG A 294 -18.46 0.82 -2.09
N GLY A 295 -17.76 1.63 -1.38
CA GLY A 295 -17.59 1.54 0.07
C GLY A 295 -16.31 0.86 0.55
N ASP A 296 -16.14 0.80 1.87
CA ASP A 296 -15.00 0.17 2.54
C ASP A 296 -15.21 -1.35 2.64
N PHE A 297 -15.01 -2.02 1.52
CA PHE A 297 -15.16 -3.46 1.41
C PHE A 297 -14.31 -4.24 2.43
N TRP A 298 -13.03 -3.89 2.57
CA TRP A 298 -12.14 -4.60 3.48
C TRP A 298 -12.47 -4.39 4.95
N GLY A 299 -12.91 -3.19 5.32
CA GLY A 299 -13.40 -2.91 6.66
C GLY A 299 -14.67 -3.70 6.97
N GLN A 300 -15.59 -3.78 6.02
CA GLN A 300 -16.83 -4.58 6.16
C GLN A 300 -16.51 -6.08 6.21
N ALA A 301 -15.65 -6.58 5.34
CA ALA A 301 -15.23 -7.98 5.34
C ALA A 301 -14.57 -8.40 6.67
N ALA A 302 -13.80 -7.50 7.28
CA ALA A 302 -13.17 -7.77 8.59
C ALA A 302 -14.18 -7.86 9.76
N THR A 303 -15.38 -7.31 9.60
CA THR A 303 -16.44 -7.31 10.62
C THR A 303 -17.56 -8.32 10.35
N LEU A 304 -17.45 -9.06 9.25
CA LEU A 304 -18.42 -10.10 8.89
C LEU A 304 -18.50 -11.19 9.95
N ARG A 305 -19.73 -11.51 10.31
CA ARG A 305 -20.01 -12.70 11.11
C ARG A 305 -20.20 -13.89 10.17
N PRO A 306 -19.52 -15.02 10.40
CA PRO A 306 -19.53 -16.14 9.46
C PRO A 306 -20.93 -16.75 9.27
N ASN A 307 -21.82 -16.61 10.24
CA ASN A 307 -23.19 -17.11 10.20
C ASN A 307 -24.20 -16.14 9.57
N TRP A 308 -23.78 -14.95 9.15
CA TRP A 308 -24.67 -13.95 8.53
C TRP A 308 -24.68 -13.98 7.02
N PHE A 309 -23.63 -14.49 6.44
CA PHE A 309 -23.43 -14.46 5.02
C PHE A 309 -23.73 -15.84 4.42
N SER A 310 -24.78 -15.91 3.65
CA SER A 310 -25.11 -17.13 2.91
C SER A 310 -24.21 -17.29 1.69
N PRO A 311 -23.88 -18.53 1.30
CA PRO A 311 -23.26 -18.81 0.03
C PRO A 311 -24.13 -18.27 -1.12
N TYR A 312 -23.52 -18.14 -2.29
CA TYR A 312 -24.24 -17.75 -3.48
C TYR A 312 -25.37 -18.71 -3.79
N LEU A 313 -26.58 -18.17 -3.93
CA LEU A 313 -27.73 -18.93 -4.36
C LEU A 313 -27.81 -18.92 -5.91
N PRO A 314 -27.65 -20.06 -6.58
CA PRO A 314 -27.82 -20.12 -8.02
C PRO A 314 -29.24 -19.73 -8.41
N VAL A 315 -29.39 -18.90 -9.45
CA VAL A 315 -30.70 -18.35 -9.88
C VAL A 315 -31.65 -19.44 -10.31
N ASP A 316 -31.13 -20.52 -10.88
CA ASP A 316 -31.90 -21.70 -11.32
C ASP A 316 -32.42 -22.56 -10.15
N MET A 317 -31.89 -22.36 -8.94
CA MET A 317 -32.40 -23.03 -7.72
C MET A 317 -33.47 -22.22 -6.97
N ILE A 318 -33.80 -21.03 -7.44
CA ILE A 318 -34.81 -20.17 -6.82
C ILE A 318 -36.18 -20.71 -7.15
N ASP A 319 -37.01 -20.92 -6.12
CA ASP A 319 -38.39 -21.35 -6.28
C ASP A 319 -39.16 -20.40 -7.21
N PRO A 320 -39.68 -20.90 -8.34
CA PRO A 320 -40.45 -20.07 -9.28
C PRO A 320 -41.70 -19.44 -8.65
N ASN A 321 -42.23 -20.01 -7.58
CA ASN A 321 -43.42 -19.51 -6.87
C ASN A 321 -43.09 -18.42 -5.84
N ASN A 322 -41.82 -18.18 -5.58
CA ASN A 322 -41.38 -17.08 -4.69
C ASN A 322 -41.32 -15.76 -5.45
N SER A 323 -42.44 -15.04 -5.44
CA SER A 323 -42.60 -13.80 -6.22
C SER A 323 -41.56 -12.73 -5.85
N ILE A 324 -41.18 -12.64 -4.57
CA ILE A 324 -40.18 -11.65 -4.10
C ILE A 324 -38.80 -11.93 -4.70
N LEU A 325 -38.37 -13.21 -4.63
CA LEU A 325 -37.06 -13.58 -5.17
C LEU A 325 -37.06 -13.50 -6.70
N GLN A 326 -38.18 -13.85 -7.35
CA GLN A 326 -38.31 -13.70 -8.80
C GLN A 326 -38.29 -12.23 -9.25
N GLU A 327 -38.91 -11.34 -8.50
CA GLU A 327 -38.84 -9.91 -8.74
C GLU A 327 -37.41 -9.38 -8.61
N MET A 328 -36.66 -9.83 -7.60
CA MET A 328 -35.24 -9.49 -7.41
C MET A 328 -34.37 -9.99 -8.56
N VAL A 329 -34.60 -11.21 -9.03
CA VAL A 329 -33.92 -11.77 -10.20
C VAL A 329 -34.21 -10.95 -11.45
N ASN A 330 -35.47 -10.64 -11.70
CA ASN A 330 -35.91 -9.87 -12.86
C ASN A 330 -35.38 -8.42 -12.85
N ALA A 331 -35.29 -7.83 -11.66
CA ALA A 331 -34.74 -6.49 -11.50
C ALA A 331 -33.21 -6.44 -11.61
N ASN A 332 -32.54 -7.59 -11.67
CA ASN A 332 -31.08 -7.74 -11.75
C ASN A 332 -30.31 -6.99 -10.65
N ARG A 333 -30.98 -6.73 -9.51
CA ARG A 333 -30.44 -5.84 -8.46
C ARG A 333 -29.49 -6.53 -7.50
N HIS A 334 -29.58 -7.86 -7.39
CA HIS A 334 -28.82 -8.66 -6.41
C HIS A 334 -28.11 -9.85 -7.05
N LEU A 335 -27.97 -9.84 -8.38
CA LEU A 335 -27.28 -10.92 -9.08
C LEU A 335 -25.79 -10.64 -9.19
N ILE A 336 -24.99 -11.61 -8.79
CA ILE A 336 -23.55 -11.63 -9.01
C ILE A 336 -23.28 -12.38 -10.30
N ASP A 337 -22.62 -11.71 -11.23
CA ASP A 337 -22.33 -12.24 -12.58
C ASP A 337 -23.55 -12.71 -13.36
N GLY A 338 -24.75 -12.25 -13.01
CA GLY A 338 -26.01 -12.63 -13.64
C GLY A 338 -26.45 -14.07 -13.37
N LYS A 339 -25.74 -14.78 -12.49
CA LYS A 339 -25.97 -16.22 -12.23
C LYS A 339 -26.30 -16.54 -10.78
N TYR A 340 -25.85 -15.72 -9.86
CA TYR A 340 -25.96 -15.98 -8.45
C TYR A 340 -26.62 -14.82 -7.72
N MET A 341 -27.42 -15.15 -6.74
CA MET A 341 -27.95 -14.19 -5.78
C MET A 341 -27.34 -14.49 -4.42
N LEU A 342 -26.99 -13.44 -3.67
CA LEU A 342 -26.65 -13.62 -2.27
C LEU A 342 -27.90 -14.06 -1.51
N GLY A 343 -27.87 -15.29 -1.01
CA GLY A 343 -28.88 -15.76 -0.07
C GLY A 343 -28.64 -15.12 1.28
N GLY A 344 -29.69 -14.59 1.94
CA GLY A 344 -29.61 -14.07 3.29
C GLY A 344 -29.63 -12.55 3.41
N THR A 345 -29.56 -12.07 4.62
CA THR A 345 -30.05 -10.77 5.04
C THR A 345 -29.06 -9.63 5.00
N SER A 346 -27.85 -9.81 4.51
CA SER A 346 -26.89 -8.73 4.50
C SER A 346 -27.07 -7.83 3.30
N THR A 347 -27.96 -6.87 3.43
CA THR A 347 -28.16 -5.79 2.46
C THR A 347 -26.91 -4.99 2.20
N ASP A 348 -25.96 -4.97 3.13
CA ASP A 348 -24.80 -4.11 3.07
C ASP A 348 -23.72 -4.65 2.13
N LEU A 349 -23.59 -5.97 2.00
CA LEU A 349 -22.62 -6.59 1.11
C LEU A 349 -23.10 -6.74 -0.32
N THR A 350 -24.40 -6.77 -0.57
CA THR A 350 -24.94 -6.74 -1.94
C THR A 350 -24.61 -5.45 -2.68
N ASN A 351 -24.36 -4.37 -1.95
CA ASN A 351 -23.92 -3.10 -2.52
C ASN A 351 -22.42 -3.01 -2.72
N THR A 352 -21.66 -3.94 -2.16
CA THR A 352 -20.20 -3.97 -2.20
C THR A 352 -19.65 -4.93 -3.27
N PHE A 353 -20.44 -5.91 -3.68
CA PHE A 353 -20.08 -6.88 -4.73
C PHE A 353 -20.45 -6.44 -6.16
#